data_02a710b253695668e6dccdf01dfc4ea6
#
_entry.id   02a710b253695668e6dccdf01dfc4ea6
#
_cell.length_a   1.000
_cell.length_b   1.000
_cell.length_c   1.000
_cell.angle_alpha   90.00
_cell.angle_beta   90.00
_cell.angle_gamma   90.00
#
_symmetry.space_group_name_H-M   'P 1'
#
loop_
_entity.id
_entity.type
_entity.pdbx_description
1 polymer ?
#
loop_
_entity_poly.entity_id
_entity_poly.type
_entity_poly.pdbx_seq_one_letter_code
_entity_poly.pdbx_strand_id
1 'polypeptide(L)'
;MPTEYFEARERALLGQRYETLYAAPSDSAARGVTVSALRTTPGTFAAKADMALEPSPFCKAAFVVREETFKPGRHPYHHAGVFYSQEPSAASAAPLLGVKPGMRVLDLCAAPGGKSSQLAAALQGQGLLVSNEYVAARADILKSNLERMGVPNAVILNEAPARIAEALPEFFDRVLVDAPCSGEGMFRKEAVAVTQHSEALVKQCAELGAQILDCAAAVLAPGGQLVYSTCTFAPEEDEGQVAAFLQRHPEFTLADALGNVDYTFGSEGEANRTGGLPLDVTRVRRVWPCQGGEGHFMARLVKAGTPRALPAPGEYRPEEQLWLEAAAQAGKKAGKGKGKPTKGFDKADARSARREASRGCHEAVQGRNTRTRDAGAGEATPAQSLAAWQEFAARYFPALAQRPAVVHGGGVLLPVPFPQTTLHVLRAGVFVGSVQKGRFVPEHHLFTAFGAQCTNREELTLTDPRTVEYLSGREIEARTAADGWCCVTVDGWPLGGGKVSGGRVKNHYPKALRLL
;
A
#
# COMPACT_ATOMS: atom_id res chain seq x y z
N MET A 1 -8.08 -28.42 5.75
CA MET A 1 -9.54 -28.63 5.66
C MET A 1 -10.21 -27.50 6.44
N PRO A 2 -11.37 -26.98 6.02
CA PRO A 2 -12.12 -25.99 6.77
C PRO A 2 -12.46 -26.48 8.20
N THR A 3 -12.82 -25.57 9.09
CA THR A 3 -13.23 -25.92 10.45
C THR A 3 -14.67 -26.47 10.45
N GLU A 4 -15.01 -27.32 11.43
CA GLU A 4 -16.39 -27.86 11.58
C GLU A 4 -17.42 -26.71 11.69
N TYR A 5 -17.10 -25.65 12.43
CA TYR A 5 -17.99 -24.47 12.55
C TYR A 5 -18.25 -23.82 11.20
N PHE A 6 -17.21 -23.58 10.39
CA PHE A 6 -17.33 -23.01 9.05
C PHE A 6 -18.22 -23.89 8.16
N GLU A 7 -17.91 -25.19 8.07
CA GLU A 7 -18.68 -26.10 7.21
C GLU A 7 -20.15 -26.20 7.62
N ALA A 8 -20.42 -26.33 8.91
CA ALA A 8 -21.79 -26.42 9.42
C ALA A 8 -22.60 -25.15 9.09
N ARG A 9 -22.00 -23.96 9.29
CA ARG A 9 -22.64 -22.68 8.97
C ARG A 9 -22.89 -22.53 7.47
N GLU A 10 -21.89 -22.78 6.64
CA GLU A 10 -22.00 -22.58 5.20
C GLU A 10 -22.96 -23.60 4.55
N ARG A 11 -22.97 -24.84 5.01
CA ARG A 11 -23.94 -25.85 4.56
C ARG A 11 -25.38 -25.48 4.96
N ALA A 12 -25.57 -24.91 6.14
CA ALA A 12 -26.89 -24.43 6.57
C ALA A 12 -27.37 -23.26 5.72
N LEU A 13 -26.47 -22.33 5.33
CA LEU A 13 -26.82 -21.14 4.54
C LEU A 13 -27.03 -21.46 3.05
N LEU A 14 -26.23 -22.35 2.47
CA LEU A 14 -26.15 -22.58 1.03
C LEU A 14 -26.85 -23.85 0.58
N GLY A 15 -27.11 -24.81 1.49
CA GLY A 15 -27.69 -26.09 1.15
C GLY A 15 -26.90 -26.83 0.07
N GLN A 16 -27.58 -27.24 -0.98
CA GLN A 16 -26.97 -27.96 -2.12
C GLN A 16 -25.94 -27.15 -2.90
N ARG A 17 -25.97 -25.81 -2.79
CA ARG A 17 -25.00 -24.91 -3.48
C ARG A 17 -23.61 -24.93 -2.84
N TYR A 18 -23.48 -25.42 -1.60
CA TYR A 18 -22.22 -25.41 -0.89
C TYR A 18 -21.08 -26.07 -1.70
N GLU A 19 -21.28 -27.30 -2.15
CA GLU A 19 -20.24 -28.05 -2.90
C GLU A 19 -19.83 -27.32 -4.19
N THR A 20 -20.80 -26.72 -4.89
CA THR A 20 -20.53 -26.02 -6.15
C THR A 20 -19.76 -24.71 -5.93
N LEU A 21 -20.15 -23.90 -4.92
CA LEU A 21 -19.54 -22.60 -4.67
C LEU A 21 -18.13 -22.71 -4.11
N TYR A 22 -17.85 -23.73 -3.30
CA TYR A 22 -16.54 -23.98 -2.71
C TYR A 22 -15.63 -24.89 -3.57
N ALA A 23 -16.11 -25.40 -4.70
CA ALA A 23 -15.31 -26.19 -5.65
C ALA A 23 -14.31 -25.28 -6.39
N ALA A 24 -13.09 -25.15 -5.86
CA ALA A 24 -12.06 -24.37 -6.53
C ALA A 24 -11.56 -25.06 -7.80
N PRO A 25 -11.23 -24.31 -8.88
CA PRO A 25 -10.76 -24.86 -10.15
C PRO A 25 -9.41 -25.58 -10.07
N SER A 26 -8.66 -25.39 -8.99
CA SER A 26 -7.33 -25.96 -8.77
C SER A 26 -7.13 -26.29 -7.31
N ASP A 27 -6.36 -27.32 -7.01
CA ASP A 27 -5.98 -27.70 -5.64
C ASP A 27 -5.02 -26.69 -5.01
N SER A 28 -4.20 -26.02 -5.83
CA SER A 28 -3.31 -24.97 -5.37
C SER A 28 -4.02 -23.61 -5.28
N ALA A 29 -3.66 -22.81 -4.27
CA ALA A 29 -4.20 -21.47 -4.09
C ALA A 29 -3.83 -20.55 -5.28
N ALA A 30 -4.78 -19.71 -5.67
CA ALA A 30 -4.60 -18.77 -6.78
C ALA A 30 -3.46 -17.78 -6.50
N ARG A 31 -2.59 -17.61 -7.49
CA ARG A 31 -1.48 -16.64 -7.47
C ARG A 31 -1.70 -15.57 -8.52
N GLY A 32 -1.39 -14.34 -8.18
CA GLY A 32 -1.55 -13.24 -9.12
C GLY A 32 -0.54 -12.13 -8.94
N VAL A 33 -0.51 -11.27 -9.93
CA VAL A 33 0.26 -10.03 -9.94
C VAL A 33 -0.65 -8.89 -10.40
N THR A 34 -0.52 -7.74 -9.76
CA THR A 34 -1.25 -6.52 -10.13
C THR A 34 -0.26 -5.49 -10.64
N VAL A 35 -0.42 -5.07 -11.88
CA VAL A 35 0.48 -4.13 -12.59
C VAL A 35 0.25 -2.71 -12.07
N SER A 36 1.35 -2.00 -11.82
CA SER A 36 1.30 -0.61 -11.36
C SER A 36 1.29 0.37 -12.54
N ALA A 37 0.21 1.14 -12.66
CA ALA A 37 0.12 2.21 -13.65
C ALA A 37 1.10 3.38 -13.40
N LEU A 38 1.79 3.41 -12.25
CA LEU A 38 2.95 4.30 -12.04
C LEU A 38 4.16 3.89 -12.88
N ARG A 39 4.20 2.66 -13.39
CA ARG A 39 5.32 2.10 -14.16
C ARG A 39 4.96 1.82 -15.60
N THR A 40 3.85 1.14 -15.84
CA THR A 40 3.52 0.62 -17.15
C THR A 40 2.04 0.29 -17.28
N THR A 41 1.60 -0.05 -18.49
CA THR A 41 0.26 -0.58 -18.73
C THR A 41 0.25 -2.11 -18.62
N PRO A 42 -0.91 -2.74 -18.34
CA PRO A 42 -1.05 -4.20 -18.32
C PRO A 42 -0.60 -4.84 -19.64
N GLY A 43 -0.95 -4.25 -20.80
CA GLY A 43 -0.55 -4.75 -22.11
C GLY A 43 0.96 -4.71 -22.34
N THR A 44 1.63 -3.61 -21.98
CA THR A 44 3.09 -3.49 -22.07
C THR A 44 3.79 -4.46 -21.12
N PHE A 45 3.26 -4.66 -19.92
CA PHE A 45 3.79 -5.65 -18.97
C PHE A 45 3.69 -7.06 -19.54
N ALA A 46 2.51 -7.48 -20.01
CA ALA A 46 2.30 -8.82 -20.55
C ALA A 46 3.18 -9.11 -21.77
N ALA A 47 3.47 -8.10 -22.61
CA ALA A 47 4.35 -8.25 -23.76
C ALA A 47 5.83 -8.40 -23.41
N LYS A 48 6.26 -7.95 -22.21
CA LYS A 48 7.67 -7.99 -21.75
C LYS A 48 7.94 -9.04 -20.70
N ALA A 49 6.91 -9.52 -20.01
CA ALA A 49 7.05 -10.51 -18.95
C ALA A 49 7.46 -11.87 -19.51
N ASP A 50 8.35 -12.56 -18.78
CA ASP A 50 8.85 -13.90 -19.08
C ASP A 50 8.11 -14.99 -18.28
N MET A 51 6.86 -14.73 -17.92
CA MET A 51 6.01 -15.61 -17.12
C MET A 51 4.67 -15.88 -17.82
N ALA A 52 4.07 -17.05 -17.55
CA ALA A 52 2.76 -17.41 -18.08
C ALA A 52 1.65 -16.64 -17.37
N LEU A 53 1.07 -15.66 -18.06
CA LEU A 53 0.07 -14.73 -17.54
C LEU A 53 -1.28 -14.97 -18.20
N GLU A 54 -2.33 -15.04 -17.38
CA GLU A 54 -3.72 -14.96 -17.83
C GLU A 54 -4.38 -13.70 -17.25
N PRO A 55 -5.14 -12.93 -18.02
CA PRO A 55 -5.86 -11.78 -17.49
C PRO A 55 -6.78 -12.21 -16.32
N SER A 56 -6.73 -11.48 -15.22
CA SER A 56 -7.61 -11.74 -14.09
C SER A 56 -9.04 -11.30 -14.41
N PRO A 57 -10.07 -12.11 -14.11
CA PRO A 57 -11.44 -11.69 -14.26
C PRO A 57 -11.86 -10.60 -13.26
N PHE A 58 -11.10 -10.40 -12.18
CA PHE A 58 -11.48 -9.54 -11.05
C PHE A 58 -10.92 -8.11 -11.14
N CYS A 59 -9.87 -7.89 -11.95
CA CYS A 59 -9.24 -6.58 -12.08
C CYS A 59 -8.47 -6.48 -13.40
N LYS A 60 -8.78 -5.47 -14.22
CA LYS A 60 -8.11 -5.25 -15.52
C LYS A 60 -6.59 -5.04 -15.42
N ALA A 61 -6.08 -4.60 -14.27
CA ALA A 61 -4.65 -4.43 -14.04
C ALA A 61 -3.97 -5.69 -13.50
N ALA A 62 -4.72 -6.78 -13.27
CA ALA A 62 -4.20 -7.99 -12.66
C ALA A 62 -4.13 -9.16 -13.63
N PHE A 63 -3.20 -10.07 -13.33
CA PHE A 63 -3.02 -11.34 -14.04
C PHE A 63 -2.95 -12.48 -13.03
N VAL A 64 -3.48 -13.63 -13.42
CA VAL A 64 -3.25 -14.91 -12.75
C VAL A 64 -1.93 -15.47 -13.29
N VAL A 65 -1.08 -15.95 -12.39
CA VAL A 65 0.20 -16.60 -12.73
C VAL A 65 0.04 -18.11 -12.60
N ARG A 66 0.22 -18.82 -13.71
CA ARG A 66 0.02 -20.28 -13.78
C ARG A 66 1.26 -21.10 -13.40
N GLU A 67 2.42 -20.48 -13.32
CA GLU A 67 3.66 -21.15 -12.96
C GLU A 67 3.72 -21.41 -11.45
N GLU A 68 3.73 -22.66 -11.05
CA GLU A 68 3.86 -23.05 -9.63
C GLU A 68 5.21 -22.65 -9.02
N THR A 69 6.26 -22.65 -9.83
CA THR A 69 7.62 -22.29 -9.42
C THR A 69 7.87 -20.80 -9.33
N PHE A 70 6.93 -19.97 -9.78
CA PHE A 70 7.09 -18.52 -9.79
C PHE A 70 7.24 -17.96 -8.38
N LYS A 71 8.36 -17.26 -8.16
CA LYS A 71 8.69 -16.58 -6.90
C LYS A 71 8.75 -15.08 -7.14
N PRO A 72 7.64 -14.33 -6.91
CA PRO A 72 7.56 -12.90 -7.21
C PRO A 72 8.72 -12.10 -6.64
N GLY A 73 9.11 -12.38 -5.39
CA GLY A 73 10.19 -11.69 -4.70
C GLY A 73 11.59 -11.87 -5.31
N ARG A 74 11.76 -12.77 -6.29
CA ARG A 74 13.02 -12.95 -7.03
C ARG A 74 13.00 -12.29 -8.41
N HIS A 75 11.83 -11.86 -8.88
CA HIS A 75 11.69 -11.32 -10.21
C HIS A 75 12.14 -9.85 -10.28
N PRO A 76 13.00 -9.44 -11.24
CA PRO A 76 13.48 -8.07 -11.35
C PRO A 76 12.38 -7.01 -11.44
N TYR A 77 11.28 -7.29 -12.14
CA TYR A 77 10.15 -6.37 -12.22
C TYR A 77 9.41 -6.16 -10.89
N HIS A 78 9.44 -7.15 -10.00
CA HIS A 78 8.95 -6.97 -8.63
C HIS A 78 9.81 -5.94 -7.88
N HIS A 79 11.13 -6.04 -8.01
CA HIS A 79 12.07 -5.10 -7.40
C HIS A 79 11.96 -3.69 -7.99
N ALA A 80 11.63 -3.57 -9.28
CA ALA A 80 11.37 -2.30 -9.95
C ALA A 80 9.97 -1.71 -9.66
N GLY A 81 9.14 -2.39 -8.88
CA GLY A 81 7.78 -1.95 -8.56
C GLY A 81 6.83 -1.95 -9.76
N VAL A 82 7.10 -2.76 -10.79
CA VAL A 82 6.25 -2.89 -11.98
C VAL A 82 4.95 -3.60 -11.64
N PHE A 83 5.02 -4.58 -10.74
CA PHE A 83 3.86 -5.28 -10.22
C PHE A 83 3.94 -5.49 -8.70
N TYR A 84 2.78 -5.69 -8.11
CA TYR A 84 2.61 -6.18 -6.75
C TYR A 84 2.08 -7.63 -6.80
N SER A 85 2.66 -8.55 -6.02
CA SER A 85 2.14 -9.92 -5.90
C SER A 85 0.91 -9.90 -4.99
N GLN A 86 -0.23 -10.28 -5.53
CA GLN A 86 -1.52 -10.22 -4.85
C GLN A 86 -2.40 -11.36 -5.32
N GLU A 87 -3.22 -11.90 -4.43
CA GLU A 87 -4.26 -12.86 -4.79
C GLU A 87 -5.25 -12.20 -5.77
N PRO A 88 -5.67 -12.88 -6.85
CA PRO A 88 -6.47 -12.26 -7.91
C PRO A 88 -7.76 -11.58 -7.44
N SER A 89 -8.53 -12.22 -6.52
CA SER A 89 -9.78 -11.62 -6.02
C SER A 89 -9.54 -10.44 -5.08
N ALA A 90 -8.44 -10.43 -4.33
CA ALA A 90 -8.04 -9.31 -3.47
C ALA A 90 -7.70 -8.03 -4.27
N ALA A 91 -7.40 -8.16 -5.57
CA ALA A 91 -7.15 -7.03 -6.44
C ALA A 91 -8.43 -6.27 -6.86
N SER A 92 -9.62 -6.84 -6.62
CA SER A 92 -10.89 -6.28 -7.07
C SER A 92 -11.37 -5.06 -6.28
N ALA A 93 -11.10 -4.98 -4.97
CA ALA A 93 -11.69 -3.98 -4.08
C ALA A 93 -11.23 -2.53 -4.38
N ALA A 94 -9.93 -2.31 -4.61
CA ALA A 94 -9.40 -0.96 -4.82
C ALA A 94 -9.97 -0.24 -6.08
N PRO A 95 -10.15 -0.89 -7.24
CA PRO A 95 -10.78 -0.27 -8.40
C PRO A 95 -12.21 0.21 -8.15
N LEU A 96 -12.98 -0.48 -7.30
CA LEU A 96 -14.39 -0.13 -6.98
C LEU A 96 -14.50 1.25 -6.31
N LEU A 97 -13.42 1.74 -5.71
CA LEU A 97 -13.38 3.04 -5.06
C LEU A 97 -13.40 4.23 -6.05
N GLY A 98 -13.08 4.00 -7.32
CA GLY A 98 -13.11 5.02 -8.37
C GLY A 98 -12.18 6.20 -8.11
N VAL A 99 -10.97 5.93 -7.67
CA VAL A 99 -9.94 6.95 -7.38
C VAL A 99 -9.52 7.66 -8.65
N LYS A 100 -9.37 8.99 -8.56
CA LYS A 100 -8.89 9.86 -9.65
C LYS A 100 -7.72 10.72 -9.15
N PRO A 101 -6.83 11.17 -10.05
CA PRO A 101 -5.78 12.15 -9.72
C PRO A 101 -6.34 13.37 -8.99
N GLY A 102 -5.62 13.88 -8.00
CA GLY A 102 -6.02 15.02 -7.18
C GLY A 102 -6.92 14.71 -5.97
N MET A 103 -7.37 13.47 -5.80
CA MET A 103 -8.15 13.06 -4.63
C MET A 103 -7.29 12.86 -3.38
N ARG A 104 -7.92 13.02 -2.20
CA ARG A 104 -7.39 12.57 -0.90
C ARG A 104 -7.99 11.20 -0.61
N VAL A 105 -7.13 10.20 -0.52
CA VAL A 105 -7.52 8.79 -0.39
C VAL A 105 -6.95 8.22 0.90
N LEU A 106 -7.75 7.50 1.66
CA LEU A 106 -7.34 6.73 2.83
C LEU A 106 -7.48 5.23 2.56
N ASP A 107 -6.43 4.47 2.82
CA ASP A 107 -6.46 3.02 3.04
C ASP A 107 -6.29 2.80 4.54
N LEU A 108 -7.39 2.45 5.23
CA LEU A 108 -7.45 2.50 6.69
C LEU A 108 -6.80 1.28 7.37
N CYS A 109 -6.74 0.12 6.66
CA CYS A 109 -6.16 -1.13 7.13
C CYS A 109 -5.21 -1.69 6.05
N ALA A 110 -4.15 -0.93 5.75
CA ALA A 110 -3.44 -0.98 4.48
C ALA A 110 -2.42 -2.12 4.30
N ALA A 111 -1.86 -2.67 5.39
CA ALA A 111 -0.77 -3.64 5.25
C ALA A 111 -1.23 -4.98 4.66
N PRO A 112 -0.42 -5.58 3.80
CA PRO A 112 0.97 -5.26 3.48
C PRO A 112 1.17 -4.23 2.35
N GLY A 113 0.11 -3.63 1.74
CA GLY A 113 0.23 -2.54 0.78
C GLY A 113 -0.24 -2.84 -0.65
N GLY A 114 -0.83 -4.00 -0.91
CA GLY A 114 -1.32 -4.38 -2.24
C GLY A 114 -2.41 -3.44 -2.75
N LYS A 115 -3.46 -3.20 -1.96
CA LYS A 115 -4.55 -2.28 -2.30
C LYS A 115 -4.06 -0.82 -2.29
N SER A 116 -3.23 -0.42 -1.32
CA SER A 116 -2.57 0.91 -1.32
C SER A 116 -1.77 1.16 -2.61
N SER A 117 -1.07 0.16 -3.15
CA SER A 117 -0.31 0.32 -4.40
C SER A 117 -1.22 0.55 -5.61
N GLN A 118 -2.41 -0.07 -5.64
CA GLN A 118 -3.43 0.17 -6.67
C GLN A 118 -4.02 1.58 -6.56
N LEU A 119 -4.33 2.03 -5.34
CA LEU A 119 -4.81 3.39 -5.08
C LEU A 119 -3.77 4.45 -5.48
N ALA A 120 -2.49 4.22 -5.15
CA ALA A 120 -1.38 5.06 -5.59
C ALA A 120 -1.26 5.13 -7.11
N ALA A 121 -1.41 3.98 -7.78
CA ALA A 121 -1.39 3.89 -9.24
C ALA A 121 -2.54 4.69 -9.87
N ALA A 122 -3.74 4.64 -9.29
CA ALA A 122 -4.90 5.42 -9.75
C ALA A 122 -4.72 6.94 -9.53
N LEU A 123 -4.04 7.35 -8.48
CA LEU A 123 -3.70 8.76 -8.22
C LEU A 123 -2.64 9.31 -9.18
N GLN A 124 -1.84 8.48 -9.84
CA GLN A 124 -0.80 8.89 -10.80
C GLN A 124 0.16 9.96 -10.24
N GLY A 125 0.48 9.87 -8.95
CA GLY A 125 1.36 10.84 -8.28
C GLY A 125 0.74 12.20 -7.95
N GLN A 126 -0.57 12.39 -8.19
CA GLN A 126 -1.31 13.62 -7.91
C GLN A 126 -2.32 13.38 -6.76
N GLY A 127 -2.54 14.41 -5.92
CA GLY A 127 -3.35 14.27 -4.72
C GLY A 127 -2.58 13.59 -3.59
N LEU A 128 -3.28 12.92 -2.68
CA LEU A 128 -2.73 12.37 -1.44
C LEU A 128 -3.23 10.96 -1.18
N LEU A 129 -2.32 10.03 -0.95
CA LEU A 129 -2.63 8.72 -0.37
C LEU A 129 -2.20 8.70 1.10
N VAL A 130 -3.12 8.41 2.00
CA VAL A 130 -2.81 8.06 3.39
C VAL A 130 -3.05 6.57 3.57
N SER A 131 -2.02 5.84 3.99
CA SER A 131 -2.10 4.40 4.24
C SER A 131 -1.78 4.13 5.70
N ASN A 132 -2.74 3.56 6.42
CA ASN A 132 -2.63 3.29 7.84
C ASN A 132 -2.53 1.80 8.15
N GLU A 133 -1.75 1.48 9.16
CA GLU A 133 -1.71 0.14 9.76
C GLU A 133 -1.47 0.27 11.27
N TYR A 134 -2.33 -0.39 12.05
CA TYR A 134 -2.28 -0.34 13.52
C TYR A 134 -1.07 -1.09 14.09
N VAL A 135 -0.69 -2.23 13.50
CA VAL A 135 0.42 -3.06 13.99
C VAL A 135 1.75 -2.54 13.43
N ALA A 136 2.62 -2.04 14.30
CA ALA A 136 3.86 -1.37 13.92
C ALA A 136 4.77 -2.18 12.98
N ALA A 137 4.94 -3.49 13.22
CA ALA A 137 5.75 -4.36 12.35
C ALA A 137 5.15 -4.47 10.93
N ARG A 138 3.81 -4.50 10.80
CA ARG A 138 3.12 -4.51 9.52
C ARG A 138 3.17 -3.14 8.84
N ALA A 139 3.13 -2.04 9.61
CA ALA A 139 3.29 -0.68 9.10
C ALA A 139 4.69 -0.45 8.49
N ASP A 140 5.74 -1.05 9.05
CA ASP A 140 7.09 -1.03 8.45
C ASP A 140 7.15 -1.81 7.13
N ILE A 141 6.44 -2.93 7.03
CA ILE A 141 6.31 -3.70 5.77
C ILE A 141 5.56 -2.87 4.72
N LEU A 142 4.43 -2.26 5.11
CA LEU A 142 3.66 -1.35 4.25
C LEU A 142 4.53 -0.22 3.68
N LYS A 143 5.29 0.46 4.55
CA LYS A 143 6.24 1.51 4.17
C LYS A 143 7.24 1.01 3.13
N SER A 144 7.89 -0.11 3.40
CA SER A 144 8.89 -0.71 2.50
C SER A 144 8.29 -1.06 1.14
N ASN A 145 7.06 -1.60 1.11
CA ASN A 145 6.37 -1.93 -0.12
C ASN A 145 5.99 -0.69 -0.94
N LEU A 146 5.47 0.38 -0.31
CA LEU A 146 5.13 1.60 -1.04
C LEU A 146 6.39 2.33 -1.55
N GLU A 147 7.50 2.29 -0.80
CA GLU A 147 8.80 2.79 -1.26
C GLU A 147 9.31 2.00 -2.47
N ARG A 148 9.22 0.65 -2.45
CA ARG A 148 9.57 -0.22 -3.58
C ARG A 148 8.70 0.04 -4.81
N MET A 149 7.39 0.22 -4.61
CA MET A 149 6.47 0.58 -5.69
C MET A 149 6.70 1.98 -6.24
N GLY A 150 7.53 2.79 -5.57
CA GLY A 150 7.90 4.13 -5.97
C GLY A 150 6.77 5.14 -5.86
N VAL A 151 5.94 5.00 -4.83
CA VAL A 151 4.81 5.91 -4.59
C VAL A 151 5.32 7.27 -4.11
N PRO A 152 5.10 8.37 -4.85
CA PRO A 152 5.70 9.66 -4.52
C PRO A 152 4.86 10.51 -3.56
N ASN A 153 3.57 10.22 -3.43
CA ASN A 153 2.56 11.08 -2.77
C ASN A 153 1.84 10.37 -1.62
N ALA A 154 2.56 9.53 -0.87
CA ALA A 154 2.01 8.79 0.27
C ALA A 154 2.39 9.39 1.62
N VAL A 155 1.46 9.29 2.57
CA VAL A 155 1.66 9.36 4.02
C VAL A 155 1.38 8.00 4.61
N ILE A 156 2.30 7.51 5.43
CA ILE A 156 2.18 6.21 6.10
C ILE A 156 2.03 6.46 7.58
N LEU A 157 0.92 6.00 8.14
CA LEU A 157 0.58 6.11 9.55
C LEU A 157 0.71 4.76 10.25
N ASN A 158 1.02 4.82 11.55
CA ASN A 158 0.90 3.69 12.45
C ASN A 158 0.00 4.13 13.63
N GLU A 159 -1.32 4.11 13.39
CA GLU A 159 -2.30 4.68 14.32
C GLU A 159 -3.55 3.81 14.47
N ALA A 160 -4.23 3.98 15.59
CA ALA A 160 -5.58 3.47 15.77
C ALA A 160 -6.57 4.25 14.89
N PRO A 161 -7.54 3.59 14.21
CA PRO A 161 -8.54 4.25 13.37
C PRO A 161 -9.29 5.40 14.07
N ALA A 162 -9.61 5.25 15.35
CA ALA A 162 -10.29 6.28 16.15
C ALA A 162 -9.48 7.59 16.24
N ARG A 163 -8.15 7.51 16.39
CA ARG A 163 -7.29 8.70 16.41
C ARG A 163 -7.25 9.42 15.07
N ILE A 164 -7.32 8.66 13.98
CA ILE A 164 -7.40 9.25 12.64
C ILE A 164 -8.75 9.97 12.47
N ALA A 165 -9.84 9.36 12.97
CA ALA A 165 -11.17 9.97 12.93
C ALA A 165 -11.23 11.30 13.72
N GLU A 166 -10.59 11.34 14.88
CA GLU A 166 -10.48 12.57 15.69
C GLU A 166 -9.64 13.67 15.00
N ALA A 167 -8.52 13.28 14.36
CA ALA A 167 -7.56 14.24 13.80
C ALA A 167 -7.94 14.75 12.41
N LEU A 168 -8.67 13.96 11.62
CA LEU A 168 -8.96 14.23 10.20
C LEU A 168 -10.45 14.01 9.87
N PRO A 169 -11.40 14.64 10.60
CA PRO A 169 -12.81 14.50 10.30
C PRO A 169 -13.13 15.06 8.91
N GLU A 170 -13.96 14.34 8.14
CA GLU A 170 -14.42 14.71 6.80
C GLU A 170 -13.29 15.14 5.83
N PHE A 171 -12.13 14.53 5.98
CA PHE A 171 -10.91 14.93 5.27
C PHE A 171 -10.77 14.25 3.90
N PHE A 172 -11.19 12.98 3.76
CA PHE A 172 -10.91 12.15 2.60
C PHE A 172 -12.06 12.13 1.59
N ASP A 173 -11.73 12.20 0.32
CA ASP A 173 -12.68 12.05 -0.80
C ASP A 173 -13.04 10.57 -1.00
N ARG A 174 -12.11 9.65 -0.66
CA ARG A 174 -12.22 8.19 -0.82
C ARG A 174 -11.61 7.46 0.37
N VAL A 175 -12.31 6.45 0.86
CA VAL A 175 -11.82 5.59 1.96
C VAL A 175 -11.95 4.13 1.56
N LEU A 176 -10.88 3.37 1.68
CA LEU A 176 -10.88 1.92 1.58
C LEU A 176 -10.75 1.33 2.99
N VAL A 177 -11.64 0.40 3.31
CA VAL A 177 -11.57 -0.43 4.52
C VAL A 177 -11.50 -1.88 4.07
N ASP A 178 -10.27 -2.39 3.92
CA ASP A 178 -10.03 -3.82 3.80
C ASP A 178 -9.90 -4.37 5.22
N ALA A 179 -11.03 -4.76 5.79
CA ALA A 179 -11.14 -4.95 7.23
C ALA A 179 -10.34 -6.17 7.72
N PRO A 180 -9.71 -6.08 8.89
CA PRO A 180 -9.27 -7.28 9.60
C PRO A 180 -10.48 -8.18 9.83
N CYS A 181 -10.41 -9.42 9.36
CA CYS A 181 -11.53 -10.35 9.35
C CYS A 181 -11.09 -11.76 9.77
N SER A 182 -12.03 -12.68 9.93
CA SER A 182 -11.77 -14.08 10.29
C SER A 182 -10.97 -14.86 9.24
N GLY A 183 -10.85 -14.34 8.02
CA GLY A 183 -9.91 -14.81 7.00
C GLY A 183 -10.26 -16.16 6.38
N GLU A 184 -11.53 -16.51 6.27
CA GLU A 184 -11.98 -17.81 5.76
C GLU A 184 -11.56 -18.06 4.30
N GLY A 185 -11.46 -17.00 3.48
CA GLY A 185 -10.89 -17.06 2.14
C GLY A 185 -9.39 -17.34 2.11
N MET A 186 -8.71 -17.36 3.26
CA MET A 186 -7.29 -17.67 3.35
C MET A 186 -6.98 -19.12 3.73
N PHE A 187 -8.00 -19.95 3.98
CA PHE A 187 -7.83 -21.34 4.43
C PHE A 187 -6.95 -22.19 3.51
N ARG A 188 -6.99 -21.94 2.22
CA ARG A 188 -6.18 -22.67 1.23
C ARG A 188 -4.74 -22.14 1.13
N LYS A 189 -4.49 -20.92 1.62
CA LYS A 189 -3.17 -20.24 1.57
C LYS A 189 -2.40 -20.37 2.87
N GLU A 190 -3.10 -20.26 4.01
CA GLU A 190 -2.49 -20.10 5.32
C GLU A 190 -3.07 -21.08 6.33
N ALA A 191 -2.30 -22.08 6.69
CA ALA A 191 -2.72 -23.08 7.69
C ALA A 191 -3.08 -22.42 9.05
N VAL A 192 -2.47 -21.29 9.37
CA VAL A 192 -2.76 -20.51 10.59
C VAL A 192 -4.19 -19.98 10.58
N ALA A 193 -4.72 -19.57 9.42
CA ALA A 193 -6.11 -19.12 9.31
C ALA A 193 -7.10 -20.21 9.73
N VAL A 194 -6.84 -21.47 9.35
CA VAL A 194 -7.68 -22.60 9.77
C VAL A 194 -7.56 -22.87 11.27
N THR A 195 -6.34 -22.88 11.81
CA THR A 195 -6.11 -23.26 13.22
C THR A 195 -6.62 -22.23 14.22
N GLN A 196 -6.71 -20.95 13.83
CA GLN A 196 -7.20 -19.88 14.68
C GLN A 196 -8.71 -19.61 14.50
N HIS A 197 -9.31 -20.13 13.44
CA HIS A 197 -10.70 -19.86 13.12
C HIS A 197 -11.65 -20.47 14.16
N SER A 198 -12.62 -19.66 14.61
CA SER A 198 -13.67 -20.04 15.55
C SER A 198 -14.84 -19.07 15.47
N GLU A 199 -16.01 -19.47 15.98
CA GLU A 199 -17.16 -18.56 16.12
C GLU A 199 -16.83 -17.30 16.94
N ALA A 200 -16.02 -17.46 17.99
CA ALA A 200 -15.58 -16.34 18.82
C ALA A 200 -14.73 -15.33 18.02
N LEU A 201 -13.83 -15.82 17.15
CA LEU A 201 -13.03 -14.97 16.27
C LEU A 201 -13.91 -14.20 15.28
N VAL A 202 -14.89 -14.87 14.65
CA VAL A 202 -15.84 -14.22 13.72
C VAL A 202 -16.57 -13.07 14.42
N LYS A 203 -17.13 -13.30 15.62
CA LYS A 203 -17.81 -12.27 16.40
C LYS A 203 -16.89 -11.10 16.76
N GLN A 204 -15.67 -11.39 17.21
CA GLN A 204 -14.67 -10.38 17.55
C GLN A 204 -14.29 -9.54 16.31
N CYS A 205 -14.09 -10.17 15.16
CA CYS A 205 -13.79 -9.47 13.90
C CYS A 205 -14.96 -8.61 13.43
N ALA A 206 -16.19 -9.09 13.57
CA ALA A 206 -17.40 -8.32 13.24
C ALA A 206 -17.53 -7.06 14.12
N GLU A 207 -17.32 -7.17 15.44
CA GLU A 207 -17.32 -6.04 16.36
C GLU A 207 -16.21 -5.01 16.03
N LEU A 208 -15.00 -5.48 15.73
CA LEU A 208 -13.90 -4.62 15.32
C LEU A 208 -14.19 -3.96 13.97
N GLY A 209 -14.73 -4.70 13.00
CA GLY A 209 -15.15 -4.19 11.70
C GLY A 209 -16.18 -3.06 11.81
N ALA A 210 -17.15 -3.19 12.73
CA ALA A 210 -18.13 -2.15 13.01
C ALA A 210 -17.45 -0.84 13.49
N GLN A 211 -16.54 -0.93 14.45
CA GLN A 211 -15.81 0.22 14.98
C GLN A 211 -14.94 0.90 13.90
N ILE A 212 -14.29 0.11 13.05
CA ILE A 212 -13.47 0.63 11.95
C ILE A 212 -14.35 1.35 10.91
N LEU A 213 -15.51 0.79 10.58
CA LEU A 213 -16.47 1.43 9.67
C LEU A 213 -17.01 2.75 10.21
N ASP A 214 -17.31 2.83 11.52
CA ASP A 214 -17.75 4.07 12.16
C ASP A 214 -16.63 5.14 12.10
N CYS A 215 -15.37 4.76 12.29
CA CYS A 215 -14.22 5.65 12.08
C CYS A 215 -14.09 6.09 10.60
N ALA A 216 -14.30 5.18 9.66
CA ALA A 216 -14.26 5.48 8.22
C ALA A 216 -15.38 6.46 7.81
N ALA A 217 -16.57 6.34 8.39
CA ALA A 217 -17.66 7.29 8.18
C ALA A 217 -17.33 8.71 8.65
N ALA A 218 -16.63 8.82 9.80
CA ALA A 218 -16.23 10.11 10.36
C ALA A 218 -15.18 10.84 9.54
N VAL A 219 -14.23 10.11 8.92
CA VAL A 219 -13.15 10.73 8.13
C VAL A 219 -13.54 11.01 6.68
N LEU A 220 -14.62 10.41 6.19
CA LEU A 220 -15.08 10.57 4.81
C LEU A 220 -15.83 11.91 4.65
N ALA A 221 -15.41 12.68 3.66
CA ALA A 221 -16.03 13.96 3.32
C ALA A 221 -17.47 13.78 2.77
N PRO A 222 -18.33 14.80 2.87
CA PRO A 222 -19.62 14.80 2.18
C PRO A 222 -19.47 14.52 0.68
N GLY A 223 -20.33 13.66 0.13
CA GLY A 223 -20.26 13.18 -1.26
C GLY A 223 -19.10 12.21 -1.54
N GLY A 224 -18.33 11.84 -0.52
CA GLY A 224 -17.25 10.86 -0.62
C GLY A 224 -17.77 9.43 -0.79
N GLN A 225 -16.84 8.51 -1.13
CA GLN A 225 -17.15 7.09 -1.30
C GLN A 225 -16.26 6.23 -0.41
N LEU A 226 -16.86 5.21 0.17
CA LEU A 226 -16.24 4.17 0.99
C LEU A 226 -16.39 2.83 0.28
N VAL A 227 -15.31 2.08 0.15
CA VAL A 227 -15.37 0.65 -0.18
C VAL A 227 -14.98 -0.13 1.06
N TYR A 228 -15.86 -1.02 1.47
CA TYR A 228 -15.65 -2.02 2.51
C TYR A 228 -15.36 -3.36 1.85
N SER A 229 -14.33 -4.05 2.29
CA SER A 229 -13.99 -5.39 1.80
C SER A 229 -13.45 -6.29 2.90
N THR A 230 -13.65 -7.59 2.72
CA THR A 230 -13.12 -8.66 3.57
C THR A 230 -12.65 -9.83 2.73
N CYS A 231 -11.80 -10.68 3.29
CA CYS A 231 -11.45 -11.98 2.73
C CYS A 231 -12.10 -13.13 3.54
N THR A 232 -13.34 -12.96 3.99
CA THR A 232 -14.12 -13.97 4.70
C THR A 232 -15.43 -14.26 3.98
N PHE A 233 -16.19 -15.25 4.46
CA PHE A 233 -17.55 -15.58 4.02
C PHE A 233 -18.57 -15.36 5.13
N ALA A 234 -18.13 -14.96 6.33
CA ALA A 234 -18.97 -14.83 7.50
C ALA A 234 -20.05 -13.76 7.33
N PRO A 235 -21.35 -14.10 7.51
CA PRO A 235 -22.44 -13.14 7.37
C PRO A 235 -22.30 -11.91 8.26
N GLU A 236 -21.81 -12.10 9.48
CA GLU A 236 -21.61 -11.06 10.49
C GLU A 236 -20.56 -10.03 10.10
N GLU A 237 -19.60 -10.44 9.25
CA GLU A 237 -18.50 -9.59 8.77
C GLU A 237 -18.79 -9.01 7.38
N ASP A 238 -19.77 -9.52 6.65
CA ASP A 238 -20.09 -9.17 5.27
C ASP A 238 -21.43 -8.44 5.13
N GLU A 239 -22.49 -9.08 4.58
CA GLU A 239 -23.78 -8.44 4.36
C GLU A 239 -24.42 -7.95 5.65
N GLY A 240 -24.33 -8.71 6.73
CA GLY A 240 -24.85 -8.31 8.04
C GLY A 240 -24.16 -7.05 8.55
N GLN A 241 -22.85 -6.95 8.37
CA GLN A 241 -22.06 -5.78 8.76
C GLN A 241 -22.47 -4.53 7.98
N VAL A 242 -22.63 -4.65 6.65
CA VAL A 242 -23.05 -3.53 5.79
C VAL A 242 -24.48 -3.10 6.11
N ALA A 243 -25.39 -4.05 6.32
CA ALA A 243 -26.77 -3.76 6.69
C ALA A 243 -26.86 -3.03 8.04
N ALA A 244 -26.11 -3.50 9.05
CA ALA A 244 -26.04 -2.85 10.36
C ALA A 244 -25.38 -1.47 10.30
N PHE A 245 -24.37 -1.28 9.47
CA PHE A 245 -23.74 0.02 9.25
C PHE A 245 -24.74 1.04 8.68
N LEU A 246 -25.51 0.68 7.66
CA LEU A 246 -26.50 1.57 7.05
C LEU A 246 -27.63 1.98 8.02
N GLN A 247 -27.95 1.14 9.01
CA GLN A 247 -28.89 1.53 10.08
C GLN A 247 -28.30 2.56 11.03
N ARG A 248 -27.01 2.46 11.35
CA ARG A 248 -26.32 3.41 12.24
C ARG A 248 -25.99 4.73 11.54
N HIS A 249 -25.80 4.69 10.21
CA HIS A 249 -25.34 5.81 9.39
C HIS A 249 -26.34 6.13 8.27
N PRO A 250 -27.48 6.76 8.58
CA PRO A 250 -28.52 7.06 7.58
C PRO A 250 -28.07 8.07 6.52
N GLU A 251 -26.96 8.76 6.74
CA GLU A 251 -26.31 9.64 5.76
C GLU A 251 -25.57 8.85 4.65
N PHE A 252 -25.48 7.51 4.75
CA PHE A 252 -24.89 6.66 3.73
C PHE A 252 -25.96 5.92 2.93
N THR A 253 -25.65 5.67 1.66
CA THR A 253 -26.44 4.80 0.78
C THR A 253 -25.53 3.72 0.19
N LEU A 254 -26.09 2.51 0.05
CA LEU A 254 -25.43 1.44 -0.69
C LEU A 254 -25.53 1.73 -2.18
N ALA A 255 -24.38 1.89 -2.84
CA ALA A 255 -24.29 2.04 -4.28
C ALA A 255 -23.94 0.70 -4.95
N ASP A 256 -24.22 0.55 -6.24
CA ASP A 256 -23.76 -0.63 -6.97
C ASP A 256 -22.23 -0.74 -6.88
N ALA A 257 -21.72 -1.85 -6.37
CA ALA A 257 -20.30 -2.06 -6.19
C ALA A 257 -19.52 -1.89 -7.50
N LEU A 258 -20.08 -2.33 -8.63
CA LEU A 258 -19.44 -2.23 -9.95
C LEU A 258 -19.58 -0.85 -10.62
N GLY A 259 -20.31 0.10 -10.02
CA GLY A 259 -20.61 1.38 -10.67
C GLY A 259 -19.40 2.28 -11.02
N ASN A 260 -18.21 1.96 -10.54
CA ASN A 260 -16.97 2.66 -10.88
C ASN A 260 -16.05 1.88 -11.84
N VAL A 261 -16.45 0.68 -12.26
CA VAL A 261 -15.70 -0.16 -13.21
C VAL A 261 -16.56 -0.49 -14.43
N ASP A 262 -15.94 -0.78 -15.54
CA ASP A 262 -16.58 -1.07 -16.83
C ASP A 262 -16.52 -2.57 -17.19
N TYR A 263 -16.46 -3.44 -16.18
CA TYR A 263 -16.46 -4.89 -16.29
C TYR A 263 -17.22 -5.49 -15.11
N THR A 264 -17.68 -6.72 -15.28
CA THR A 264 -18.39 -7.47 -14.25
C THR A 264 -17.56 -8.66 -13.78
N PHE A 265 -17.69 -8.99 -12.50
CA PHE A 265 -17.05 -10.15 -11.87
C PHE A 265 -17.82 -10.58 -10.62
N GLY A 266 -17.49 -11.79 -10.16
CA GLY A 266 -18.09 -12.31 -8.93
C GLY A 266 -19.59 -12.57 -9.07
N SER A 267 -20.28 -12.66 -7.95
CA SER A 267 -21.72 -12.77 -7.82
C SER A 267 -22.27 -11.71 -6.89
N GLU A 268 -23.58 -11.53 -6.89
CA GLU A 268 -24.30 -10.72 -5.92
C GLU A 268 -24.16 -11.30 -4.52
N GLY A 269 -24.54 -10.53 -3.51
CA GLY A 269 -24.62 -11.00 -2.13
C GLY A 269 -25.80 -11.95 -1.89
N GLU A 270 -25.90 -12.47 -0.68
CA GLU A 270 -26.89 -13.47 -0.29
C GLU A 270 -27.86 -12.88 0.75
N ALA A 271 -29.16 -12.85 0.44
CA ALA A 271 -30.18 -12.24 1.30
C ALA A 271 -30.29 -12.90 2.69
N ASN A 272 -30.01 -14.20 2.79
CA ASN A 272 -30.01 -14.94 4.07
C ASN A 272 -28.80 -14.66 4.96
N ARG A 273 -27.85 -13.79 4.51
CA ARG A 273 -26.65 -13.39 5.26
C ARG A 273 -26.74 -12.01 5.90
N THR A 274 -27.88 -11.32 5.73
CA THR A 274 -28.04 -9.95 6.26
C THR A 274 -28.39 -9.89 7.75
N GLY A 275 -28.52 -11.03 8.42
CA GLY A 275 -29.01 -11.10 9.82
C GLY A 275 -30.46 -10.63 9.96
N GLY A 276 -31.26 -10.69 8.89
CA GLY A 276 -32.66 -10.22 8.87
C GLY A 276 -32.79 -8.71 8.69
N LEU A 277 -31.70 -7.97 8.52
CA LEU A 277 -31.71 -6.54 8.26
C LEU A 277 -31.95 -6.24 6.77
N PRO A 278 -32.57 -5.11 6.41
CA PRO A 278 -32.78 -4.75 5.02
C PRO A 278 -31.46 -4.39 4.32
N LEU A 279 -31.19 -5.04 3.20
CA LEU A 279 -30.07 -4.76 2.31
C LEU A 279 -30.43 -5.17 0.89
N ASP A 280 -30.15 -4.30 -0.08
CA ASP A 280 -30.19 -4.67 -1.51
C ASP A 280 -28.90 -5.43 -1.86
N VAL A 281 -28.92 -6.75 -1.69
CA VAL A 281 -27.75 -7.62 -1.89
C VAL A 281 -27.30 -7.68 -3.35
N THR A 282 -28.07 -7.19 -4.31
CA THR A 282 -27.67 -7.12 -5.73
C THR A 282 -26.56 -6.08 -5.96
N ARG A 283 -26.41 -5.13 -5.02
CA ARG A 283 -25.43 -4.04 -5.08
C ARG A 283 -24.07 -4.36 -4.45
N VAL A 284 -23.95 -5.47 -3.73
CA VAL A 284 -22.65 -5.95 -3.22
C VAL A 284 -22.06 -7.01 -4.15
N ARG A 285 -20.81 -7.37 -3.94
CA ARG A 285 -20.14 -8.44 -4.71
C ARG A 285 -19.43 -9.43 -3.80
N ARG A 286 -19.59 -10.70 -4.18
CA ARG A 286 -18.84 -11.83 -3.61
C ARG A 286 -18.04 -12.53 -4.68
N VAL A 287 -16.83 -12.94 -4.33
CA VAL A 287 -16.05 -13.89 -5.12
C VAL A 287 -16.02 -15.21 -4.38
N TRP A 288 -16.51 -16.25 -5.02
CA TRP A 288 -16.51 -17.61 -4.49
C TRP A 288 -15.31 -18.40 -5.04
N PRO A 289 -14.83 -19.44 -4.34
CA PRO A 289 -13.74 -20.29 -4.83
C PRO A 289 -13.96 -20.85 -6.24
N CYS A 290 -15.18 -21.26 -6.59
CA CYS A 290 -15.51 -21.76 -7.93
C CYS A 290 -15.25 -20.76 -9.06
N GLN A 291 -15.13 -19.47 -8.75
CA GLN A 291 -14.87 -18.41 -9.71
C GLN A 291 -13.36 -18.14 -9.92
N GLY A 292 -12.49 -18.92 -9.27
CA GLY A 292 -11.03 -18.82 -9.44
C GLY A 292 -10.33 -17.82 -8.52
N GLY A 293 -11.02 -17.31 -7.50
CA GLY A 293 -10.44 -16.56 -6.37
C GLY A 293 -10.46 -17.38 -5.07
N GLU A 294 -9.84 -16.86 -4.03
CA GLU A 294 -9.86 -17.54 -2.72
C GLU A 294 -11.08 -17.17 -1.86
N GLY A 295 -11.74 -16.08 -2.19
CA GLY A 295 -12.90 -15.55 -1.48
C GLY A 295 -12.73 -14.08 -1.14
N HIS A 296 -13.71 -13.27 -1.51
CA HIS A 296 -13.71 -11.84 -1.19
C HIS A 296 -15.13 -11.29 -1.18
N PHE A 297 -15.39 -10.35 -0.28
CA PHE A 297 -16.63 -9.59 -0.21
C PHE A 297 -16.36 -8.11 -0.40
N MET A 298 -17.24 -7.39 -1.09
CA MET A 298 -17.09 -5.97 -1.35
C MET A 298 -18.42 -5.26 -1.38
N ALA A 299 -18.47 -4.10 -0.71
CA ALA A 299 -19.61 -3.18 -0.74
C ALA A 299 -19.11 -1.75 -0.97
N ARG A 300 -19.81 -0.99 -1.80
CA ARG A 300 -19.52 0.43 -2.06
C ARG A 300 -20.62 1.30 -1.46
N LEU A 301 -20.23 2.23 -0.62
CA LEU A 301 -21.07 3.13 0.15
C LEU A 301 -20.78 4.57 -0.25
N VAL A 302 -21.82 5.40 -0.32
CA VAL A 302 -21.72 6.83 -0.68
C VAL A 302 -22.30 7.67 0.44
N LYS A 303 -21.53 8.62 0.96
CA LYS A 303 -21.97 9.59 1.96
C LYS A 303 -22.75 10.70 1.27
N ALA A 304 -23.87 11.10 1.85
CA ALA A 304 -24.68 12.23 1.37
C ALA A 304 -23.85 13.53 1.31
N GLY A 305 -24.21 14.44 0.39
CA GLY A 305 -23.58 15.73 0.23
C GLY A 305 -22.91 15.93 -1.12
N THR A 306 -22.20 17.04 -1.27
CA THR A 306 -21.56 17.42 -2.53
C THR A 306 -20.07 17.05 -2.48
N PRO A 307 -19.57 16.27 -3.44
CA PRO A 307 -18.13 15.97 -3.53
C PRO A 307 -17.30 17.25 -3.67
N ARG A 308 -16.12 17.25 -3.06
CA ARG A 308 -15.17 18.33 -3.21
C ARG A 308 -14.70 18.44 -4.67
N ALA A 309 -14.52 19.67 -5.15
CA ALA A 309 -13.88 19.92 -6.44
C ALA A 309 -12.45 19.36 -6.44
N LEU A 310 -12.09 18.71 -7.55
CA LEU A 310 -10.71 18.29 -7.75
C LEU A 310 -9.87 19.47 -8.23
N PRO A 311 -8.61 19.59 -7.79
CA PRO A 311 -7.68 20.58 -8.35
C PRO A 311 -7.37 20.25 -9.80
N ALA A 312 -6.94 21.24 -10.57
CA ALA A 312 -6.44 21.01 -11.91
C ALA A 312 -5.16 20.13 -11.88
N PRO A 313 -4.85 19.40 -12.97
CA PRO A 313 -3.66 18.55 -13.00
C PRO A 313 -2.38 19.33 -12.65
N GLY A 314 -1.64 18.84 -11.67
CA GLY A 314 -0.41 19.48 -11.17
C GLY A 314 -0.62 20.61 -10.17
N GLU A 315 -1.86 20.96 -9.85
CA GLU A 315 -2.19 21.95 -8.84
C GLU A 315 -2.56 21.32 -7.50
N TYR A 316 -2.52 22.13 -6.45
CA TYR A 316 -2.97 21.78 -5.11
C TYR A 316 -4.19 22.65 -4.74
N ARG A 317 -5.05 22.13 -3.86
CA ARG A 317 -6.09 22.96 -3.21
C ARG A 317 -5.43 24.06 -2.39
N PRO A 318 -6.08 25.22 -2.15
CA PRO A 318 -5.48 26.32 -1.39
C PRO A 318 -4.94 25.90 -0.01
N GLU A 319 -5.70 25.07 0.72
CA GLU A 319 -5.24 24.55 2.02
C GLU A 319 -4.05 23.60 1.90
N GLU A 320 -3.94 22.83 0.82
CA GLU A 320 -2.82 21.92 0.56
C GLU A 320 -1.53 22.70 0.27
N GLN A 321 -1.64 23.81 -0.43
CA GLN A 321 -0.53 24.73 -0.63
C GLN A 321 -0.02 25.30 0.69
N LEU A 322 -0.94 25.71 1.59
CA LEU A 322 -0.57 26.20 2.92
C LEU A 322 0.13 25.12 3.77
N TRP A 323 -0.28 23.85 3.67
CA TRP A 323 0.40 22.75 4.39
C TRP A 323 1.81 22.52 3.88
N LEU A 324 2.03 22.58 2.57
CA LEU A 324 3.38 22.49 1.99
C LEU A 324 4.28 23.64 2.44
N GLU A 325 3.76 24.85 2.48
CA GLU A 325 4.47 26.05 2.98
C GLU A 325 4.80 25.92 4.48
N ALA A 326 3.84 25.44 5.29
CA ALA A 326 4.05 25.21 6.71
C ALA A 326 5.12 24.13 6.96
N ALA A 327 5.11 23.04 6.19
CA ALA A 327 6.14 22.00 6.27
C ALA A 327 7.53 22.56 5.92
N ALA A 328 7.63 23.39 4.88
CA ALA A 328 8.87 24.04 4.48
C ALA A 328 9.41 25.00 5.56
N GLN A 329 8.52 25.73 6.25
CA GLN A 329 8.91 26.63 7.35
C GLN A 329 9.34 25.87 8.59
N ALA A 330 8.65 24.76 8.96
CA ALA A 330 9.01 23.91 10.09
C ALA A 330 10.38 23.25 9.91
N GLY A 331 10.70 22.80 8.69
CA GLY A 331 12.01 22.26 8.34
C GLY A 331 13.17 23.26 8.52
N LYS A 332 12.92 24.54 8.34
CA LYS A 332 13.92 25.62 8.59
C LYS A 332 14.15 25.89 10.09
N LYS A 333 13.15 25.63 10.95
CA LYS A 333 13.20 25.90 12.41
C LYS A 333 13.70 24.72 13.24
N ALA A 334 13.73 23.52 12.73
CA ALA A 334 14.04 22.28 13.48
C ALA A 334 15.50 22.16 13.96
N GLY A 335 16.28 23.23 13.96
CA GLY A 335 17.66 23.29 14.49
C GLY A 335 17.81 23.44 16.01
N LYS A 336 16.74 23.60 16.81
CA LYS A 336 16.83 23.77 18.27
C LYS A 336 15.59 23.20 18.97
N GLY A 337 15.63 21.94 19.39
CA GLY A 337 14.62 21.41 20.29
C GLY A 337 14.76 19.92 20.55
N LYS A 338 15.43 19.54 21.62
CA LYS A 338 15.38 18.18 22.19
C LYS A 338 14.02 17.97 22.86
N GLY A 339 13.05 17.41 22.13
CA GLY A 339 11.81 16.91 22.73
C GLY A 339 12.02 15.54 23.33
N LYS A 340 11.84 15.41 24.67
CA LYS A 340 11.78 14.12 25.36
C LYS A 340 10.47 13.40 24.98
N PRO A 341 10.49 12.08 24.73
CA PRO A 341 9.27 11.33 24.51
C PRO A 341 8.46 11.24 25.82
N THR A 342 7.19 11.60 25.76
CA THR A 342 6.22 11.39 26.84
C THR A 342 5.97 9.90 27.03
N LYS A 343 6.21 9.42 28.24
CA LYS A 343 5.82 8.08 28.71
C LYS A 343 4.32 8.05 29.00
N GLY A 344 3.66 7.04 28.48
CA GLY A 344 2.35 6.62 28.99
C GLY A 344 1.51 5.92 27.96
N PHE A 345 1.56 4.58 27.97
CA PHE A 345 0.40 3.71 27.72
C PHE A 345 0.72 2.29 28.23
N ASP A 346 -0.29 1.64 28.80
CA ASP A 346 -0.18 0.43 29.61
C ASP A 346 0.42 -0.79 28.89
N LYS A 347 1.27 -1.51 29.67
CA LYS A 347 2.05 -2.67 29.21
C LYS A 347 1.27 -3.99 29.19
N ALA A 348 -0.03 -4.01 29.43
CA ALA A 348 -0.79 -5.25 29.58
C ALA A 348 -1.22 -5.87 28.22
N ASP A 349 -1.71 -5.05 27.28
CA ASP A 349 -2.25 -5.55 26.01
C ASP A 349 -1.19 -5.87 24.95
N ALA A 350 0.02 -5.32 25.08
CA ALA A 350 1.12 -5.57 24.15
C ALA A 350 1.78 -6.95 24.30
N ARG A 351 1.51 -7.71 25.37
CA ARG A 351 2.12 -9.03 25.61
C ARG A 351 1.38 -10.18 24.94
N SER A 352 0.07 -10.11 24.73
CA SER A 352 -0.71 -11.12 24.00
C SER A 352 -0.43 -11.03 22.50
N ALA A 353 -0.48 -9.83 21.91
CA ALA A 353 -0.20 -9.60 20.50
C ALA A 353 1.25 -9.97 20.07
N ARG A 354 2.23 -9.84 20.98
CA ARG A 354 3.63 -10.22 20.70
C ARG A 354 3.88 -11.74 20.65
N ARG A 355 3.04 -12.57 21.26
CA ARG A 355 3.17 -14.03 21.21
C ARG A 355 2.58 -14.64 19.95
N GLU A 356 1.61 -14.01 19.31
CA GLU A 356 0.92 -14.53 18.12
C GLU A 356 1.63 -14.12 16.82
N ALA A 357 2.24 -12.94 16.75
CA ALA A 357 2.96 -12.46 15.56
C ALA A 357 4.32 -13.16 15.30
N SER A 358 4.82 -14.00 16.24
CA SER A 358 6.18 -14.56 16.15
C SER A 358 6.28 -15.95 15.50
N ARG A 359 5.19 -16.54 14.99
CA ARG A 359 5.22 -17.91 14.42
C ARG A 359 4.88 -18.04 12.94
N GLY A 360 4.62 -16.98 12.22
CA GLY A 360 4.13 -17.05 10.83
C GLY A 360 4.87 -16.20 9.81
N CYS A 361 6.17 -16.01 9.92
CA CYS A 361 7.04 -15.53 8.83
C CYS A 361 8.49 -15.73 9.25
N HIS A 362 9.03 -16.91 9.02
CA HIS A 362 10.47 -17.09 8.91
C HIS A 362 10.87 -16.70 7.49
N GLU A 363 11.38 -15.51 7.34
CA GLU A 363 12.69 -15.08 6.90
C GLU A 363 12.68 -13.58 6.57
N ALA A 364 13.66 -12.92 7.16
CA ALA A 364 14.14 -11.60 6.88
C ALA A 364 13.41 -10.40 7.51
N VAL A 365 14.20 -9.75 8.22
CA VAL A 365 14.32 -8.37 8.71
C VAL A 365 14.21 -8.26 10.23
N GLN A 366 15.28 -8.69 10.90
CA GLN A 366 15.68 -8.04 12.14
C GLN A 366 16.03 -6.58 11.83
N GLY A 367 15.07 -5.69 12.05
CA GLY A 367 15.30 -4.26 12.08
C GLY A 367 16.35 -3.94 13.14
N ARG A 368 17.55 -3.63 12.70
CA ARG A 368 18.56 -3.01 13.56
C ARG A 368 17.99 -1.65 13.97
N ASN A 369 17.69 -1.53 15.27
CA ASN A 369 17.67 -0.23 15.95
C ASN A 369 18.79 0.63 15.35
N THR A 370 18.43 1.77 14.78
CA THR A 370 19.38 2.83 14.50
C THR A 370 19.94 3.29 15.85
N ARG A 371 21.03 2.68 16.29
CA ARG A 371 21.88 3.26 17.31
C ARG A 371 22.22 4.66 16.80
N THR A 372 21.80 5.66 17.54
CA THR A 372 22.39 6.99 17.50
C THR A 372 23.90 6.79 17.53
N ARG A 373 24.54 6.90 16.36
CA ARG A 373 25.99 6.97 16.28
C ARG A 373 26.40 8.28 16.91
N ASP A 374 27.37 8.19 17.81
CA ASP A 374 28.03 9.31 18.47
C ASP A 374 28.27 10.47 17.50
N ALA A 375 27.85 11.64 17.93
CA ALA A 375 28.13 12.92 17.31
C ALA A 375 29.63 13.22 17.39
N GLY A 376 30.33 12.85 16.34
CA GLY A 376 31.73 13.23 16.11
C GLY A 376 31.88 13.83 14.72
N ALA A 377 32.15 15.14 14.67
CA ALA A 377 32.39 16.00 13.52
C ALA A 377 31.16 16.40 12.68
N GLY A 378 30.54 17.58 13.00
CA GLY A 378 29.86 18.45 12.08
C GLY A 378 28.66 17.88 11.33
N GLU A 379 27.51 17.64 12.02
CA GLU A 379 26.24 17.45 11.30
C GLU A 379 25.95 18.68 10.44
N ALA A 380 25.63 18.46 9.15
CA ALA A 380 25.27 19.54 8.24
C ALA A 380 24.03 20.28 8.77
N THR A 381 24.05 21.60 8.72
CA THR A 381 22.88 22.40 9.07
C THR A 381 21.75 22.14 8.09
N PRO A 382 20.47 22.43 8.45
CA PRO A 382 19.36 22.32 7.51
C PRO A 382 19.59 23.09 6.19
N ALA A 383 20.14 24.29 6.27
CA ALA A 383 20.48 25.09 5.08
C ALA A 383 21.54 24.42 4.19
N GLN A 384 22.58 23.84 4.79
CA GLN A 384 23.60 23.09 4.05
C GLN A 384 23.02 21.82 3.43
N SER A 385 22.12 21.13 4.12
CA SER A 385 21.46 19.92 3.59
C SER A 385 20.57 20.25 2.40
N LEU A 386 19.80 21.34 2.45
CA LEU A 386 18.99 21.80 1.34
C LEU A 386 19.83 22.27 0.15
N ALA A 387 20.91 23.02 0.39
CA ALA A 387 21.82 23.45 -0.67
C ALA A 387 22.48 22.26 -1.37
N ALA A 388 22.96 21.28 -0.61
CA ALA A 388 23.52 20.04 -1.16
C ALA A 388 22.50 19.22 -1.96
N TRP A 389 21.24 19.17 -1.52
CA TRP A 389 20.15 18.57 -2.29
C TRP A 389 19.91 19.33 -3.59
N GLN A 390 19.82 20.66 -3.56
CA GLN A 390 19.56 21.47 -4.75
C GLN A 390 20.66 21.29 -5.81
N GLU A 391 21.94 21.29 -5.40
CA GLU A 391 23.07 21.01 -6.30
C GLU A 391 22.98 19.60 -6.90
N PHE A 392 22.70 18.60 -6.06
CA PHE A 392 22.53 17.21 -6.50
C PHE A 392 21.33 17.07 -7.47
N ALA A 393 20.19 17.66 -7.13
CA ALA A 393 18.99 17.58 -7.93
C ALA A 393 19.16 18.32 -9.27
N ALA A 394 19.77 19.50 -9.29
CA ALA A 394 20.05 20.24 -10.53
C ALA A 394 20.87 19.39 -11.52
N ARG A 395 21.80 18.56 -11.01
CA ARG A 395 22.65 17.71 -11.85
C ARG A 395 21.95 16.43 -12.32
N TYR A 396 21.23 15.73 -11.43
CA TYR A 396 20.73 14.38 -11.70
C TYR A 396 19.21 14.28 -11.85
N PHE A 397 18.44 15.22 -11.29
CA PHE A 397 16.98 15.27 -11.28
C PHE A 397 16.47 16.71 -11.48
N PRO A 398 16.78 17.37 -12.61
CA PRO A 398 16.49 18.82 -12.79
C PRO A 398 15.02 19.17 -12.56
N ALA A 399 14.08 18.28 -12.90
CA ALA A 399 12.66 18.49 -12.66
C ALA A 399 12.28 18.54 -11.16
N LEU A 400 13.13 18.03 -10.27
CA LEU A 400 12.91 18.06 -8.83
C LEU A 400 13.62 19.23 -8.13
N ALA A 401 14.58 19.89 -8.77
CA ALA A 401 15.40 20.93 -8.17
C ALA A 401 14.59 22.14 -7.66
N GLN A 402 13.43 22.39 -8.28
CA GLN A 402 12.53 23.49 -7.90
C GLN A 402 11.39 23.05 -6.96
N ARG A 403 11.27 21.76 -6.67
CA ARG A 403 10.23 21.28 -5.74
C ARG A 403 10.56 21.67 -4.31
N PRO A 404 9.54 22.02 -3.50
CA PRO A 404 9.73 22.22 -2.07
C PRO A 404 10.42 21.02 -1.43
N ALA A 405 11.46 21.28 -0.63
CA ALA A 405 12.17 20.25 0.13
C ALA A 405 12.33 20.72 1.58
N VAL A 406 12.25 19.76 2.51
CA VAL A 406 12.37 20.01 3.95
C VAL A 406 13.42 19.10 4.57
N VAL A 407 14.02 19.54 5.68
CA VAL A 407 14.92 18.69 6.45
C VAL A 407 14.16 18.09 7.62
N HIS A 408 14.16 16.76 7.71
CA HIS A 408 13.52 16.01 8.78
C HIS A 408 14.41 14.83 9.19
N GLY A 409 14.65 14.64 10.50
CA GLY A 409 15.45 13.52 11.01
C GLY A 409 16.88 13.43 10.43
N GLY A 410 17.51 14.59 10.15
CA GLY A 410 18.87 14.64 9.57
C GLY A 410 18.95 14.37 8.07
N GLY A 411 17.82 14.22 7.39
CA GLY A 411 17.76 14.00 5.94
C GLY A 411 16.83 14.96 5.22
N VAL A 412 16.87 14.93 3.90
CA VAL A 412 16.04 15.76 3.03
C VAL A 412 14.83 14.97 2.53
N LEU A 413 13.66 15.58 2.63
CA LEU A 413 12.37 15.01 2.24
C LEU A 413 11.71 15.93 1.22
N LEU A 414 11.11 15.37 0.18
CA LEU A 414 10.11 16.04 -0.65
C LEU A 414 8.74 15.83 0.00
N PRO A 415 8.15 16.86 0.61
CA PRO A 415 6.91 16.73 1.37
C PRO A 415 5.71 16.51 0.46
N VAL A 416 4.63 15.99 1.06
CA VAL A 416 3.29 15.92 0.47
C VAL A 416 2.37 16.88 1.21
N PRO A 417 1.25 17.31 0.62
CA PRO A 417 0.30 18.23 1.24
C PRO A 417 -0.50 17.50 2.32
N PHE A 418 0.03 17.48 3.53
CA PHE A 418 -0.61 16.85 4.68
C PHE A 418 -0.63 17.82 5.87
N PRO A 419 -1.75 17.97 6.60
CA PRO A 419 -1.85 18.89 7.72
C PRO A 419 -0.92 18.47 8.87
N GLN A 420 -0.53 19.44 9.69
CA GLN A 420 0.15 19.14 10.94
C GLN A 420 -0.83 18.44 11.88
N THR A 421 -0.47 17.26 12.36
CA THR A 421 -1.30 16.44 13.24
C THR A 421 -0.48 15.90 14.41
N THR A 422 -1.17 15.35 15.42
CA THR A 422 -0.57 14.60 16.50
C THR A 422 -0.45 13.10 16.19
N LEU A 423 -0.80 12.69 14.97
CA LEU A 423 -0.75 11.30 14.52
C LEU A 423 0.70 10.81 14.39
N HIS A 424 0.90 9.52 14.63
CA HIS A 424 2.20 8.88 14.44
C HIS A 424 2.48 8.61 12.96
N VAL A 425 3.19 9.55 12.33
CA VAL A 425 3.58 9.50 10.91
C VAL A 425 4.93 8.81 10.77
N LEU A 426 4.94 7.64 10.13
CA LEU A 426 6.17 6.92 9.80
C LEU A 426 6.89 7.52 8.58
N ARG A 427 6.13 8.03 7.62
CA ARG A 427 6.62 8.66 6.40
C ARG A 427 5.58 9.62 5.82
N ALA A 428 6.02 10.78 5.36
CA ALA A 428 5.18 11.72 4.60
C ALA A 428 5.98 12.24 3.39
N GLY A 429 5.72 11.70 2.20
CA GLY A 429 6.46 11.99 0.97
C GLY A 429 7.74 11.19 0.80
N VAL A 430 8.64 11.66 -0.07
CA VAL A 430 9.83 10.94 -0.52
C VAL A 430 11.08 11.39 0.22
N PHE A 431 11.71 10.49 0.96
CA PHE A 431 13.02 10.72 1.54
C PHE A 431 14.10 10.60 0.46
N VAL A 432 14.70 11.73 0.09
CA VAL A 432 15.60 11.79 -1.07
C VAL A 432 17.07 11.55 -0.72
N GLY A 433 17.47 11.77 0.52
CA GLY A 433 18.84 11.51 0.95
C GLY A 433 19.29 12.35 2.14
N SER A 434 20.56 12.29 2.45
CA SER A 434 21.19 13.01 3.57
C SER A 434 22.60 13.49 3.22
N VAL A 435 23.10 14.46 3.98
CA VAL A 435 24.51 14.88 3.86
C VAL A 435 25.38 14.00 4.75
N GLN A 436 26.33 13.31 4.16
CA GLN A 436 27.30 12.49 4.86
C GLN A 436 28.73 12.92 4.49
N LYS A 437 29.55 13.26 5.48
CA LYS A 437 30.92 13.75 5.27
C LYS A 437 30.99 14.90 4.24
N GLY A 438 30.07 15.85 4.35
CA GLY A 438 29.97 17.03 3.49
C GLY A 438 29.48 16.78 2.06
N ARG A 439 28.98 15.58 1.73
CA ARG A 439 28.45 15.24 0.41
C ARG A 439 27.03 14.71 0.50
N PHE A 440 26.19 15.05 -0.47
CA PHE A 440 24.84 14.49 -0.55
C PHE A 440 24.91 13.01 -0.96
N VAL A 441 24.24 12.16 -0.19
CA VAL A 441 24.09 10.72 -0.46
C VAL A 441 22.60 10.46 -0.67
N PRO A 442 22.19 10.08 -1.90
CA PRO A 442 20.80 9.81 -2.20
C PRO A 442 20.32 8.50 -1.58
N GLU A 443 19.04 8.45 -1.26
CA GLU A 443 18.36 7.27 -0.74
C GLU A 443 17.68 6.48 -1.84
N HIS A 444 17.40 5.21 -1.55
CA HIS A 444 16.77 4.29 -2.51
C HIS A 444 15.42 4.79 -3.00
N HIS A 445 14.59 5.34 -2.11
CA HIS A 445 13.26 5.85 -2.45
C HIS A 445 13.28 6.98 -3.50
N LEU A 446 14.32 7.81 -3.54
CA LEU A 446 14.50 8.79 -4.62
C LEU A 446 14.51 8.11 -6.00
N PHE A 447 15.29 7.04 -6.13
CA PHE A 447 15.42 6.33 -7.41
C PHE A 447 14.17 5.55 -7.75
N THR A 448 13.54 4.87 -6.79
CA THR A 448 12.28 4.16 -7.07
C THR A 448 11.15 5.11 -7.42
N ALA A 449 11.03 6.27 -6.77
CA ALA A 449 9.96 7.23 -7.04
C ALA A 449 10.19 8.06 -8.32
N PHE A 450 11.42 8.48 -8.57
CA PHE A 450 11.74 9.45 -9.62
C PHE A 450 12.85 9.01 -10.56
N GLY A 451 13.30 7.78 -10.50
CA GLY A 451 14.44 7.27 -11.29
C GLY A 451 14.27 7.40 -12.80
N ALA A 452 13.02 7.34 -13.30
CA ALA A 452 12.73 7.60 -14.70
C ALA A 452 13.10 9.04 -15.15
N GLN A 453 13.18 10.00 -14.21
CA GLN A 453 13.58 11.39 -14.45
C GLN A 453 15.08 11.62 -14.23
N CYS A 454 15.84 10.59 -13.82
CA CYS A 454 17.28 10.70 -13.63
C CYS A 454 17.99 10.89 -14.98
N THR A 455 18.83 11.92 -15.07
CA THR A 455 19.56 12.25 -16.31
C THR A 455 20.69 11.25 -16.61
N ASN A 456 21.19 10.53 -15.60
CA ASN A 456 22.25 9.53 -15.73
C ASN A 456 21.71 8.15 -15.38
N ARG A 457 21.68 7.22 -16.33
CA ARG A 457 21.07 5.89 -16.15
C ARG A 457 21.97 4.78 -16.64
N GLU A 458 22.07 3.71 -15.87
CA GLU A 458 22.59 2.43 -16.32
C GLU A 458 21.44 1.53 -16.70
N GLU A 459 21.33 1.24 -17.98
CA GLU A 459 20.19 0.52 -18.55
C GLU A 459 20.51 -0.97 -18.67
N LEU A 460 19.72 -1.79 -17.99
CA LEU A 460 19.77 -3.25 -18.03
C LEU A 460 18.50 -3.79 -18.69
N THR A 461 18.54 -5.04 -19.11
CA THR A 461 17.36 -5.78 -19.55
C THR A 461 17.06 -6.93 -18.60
N LEU A 462 15.88 -7.52 -18.69
CA LEU A 462 15.49 -8.67 -17.88
C LEU A 462 16.48 -9.84 -18.04
N THR A 463 17.00 -10.05 -19.25
CA THR A 463 17.93 -11.14 -19.60
C THR A 463 19.41 -10.79 -19.38
N ASP A 464 19.74 -9.54 -19.04
CA ASP A 464 21.13 -9.15 -18.77
C ASP A 464 21.58 -9.75 -17.43
N PRO A 465 22.65 -10.56 -17.38
CA PRO A 465 23.14 -11.17 -16.14
C PRO A 465 23.51 -10.12 -15.08
N ARG A 466 23.90 -8.91 -15.48
CA ARG A 466 24.18 -7.79 -14.57
C ARG A 466 22.96 -7.39 -13.74
N THR A 467 21.74 -7.68 -14.21
CA THR A 467 20.49 -7.41 -13.46
C THR A 467 20.45 -8.20 -12.15
N VAL A 468 20.73 -9.50 -12.22
CA VAL A 468 20.79 -10.37 -11.03
C VAL A 468 21.99 -10.00 -10.15
N GLU A 469 23.13 -9.67 -10.75
CA GLU A 469 24.31 -9.22 -10.01
C GLU A 469 24.02 -7.94 -9.21
N TYR A 470 23.39 -6.94 -9.84
CA TYR A 470 22.99 -5.70 -9.17
C TYR A 470 22.01 -5.98 -8.03
N LEU A 471 20.95 -6.75 -8.27
CA LEU A 471 19.98 -7.10 -7.22
C LEU A 471 20.60 -7.94 -6.08
N SER A 472 21.67 -8.68 -6.34
CA SER A 472 22.46 -9.39 -5.32
C SER A 472 23.44 -8.49 -4.56
N GLY A 473 23.51 -7.20 -4.92
CA GLY A 473 24.38 -6.22 -4.26
C GLY A 473 25.81 -6.19 -4.77
N ARG A 474 26.12 -6.83 -5.91
CA ARG A 474 27.43 -6.81 -6.54
C ARG A 474 27.62 -5.52 -7.34
N GLU A 475 28.88 -5.14 -7.56
CA GLU A 475 29.25 -4.11 -8.52
C GLU A 475 29.13 -4.67 -9.93
N ILE A 476 28.59 -3.86 -10.85
CA ILE A 476 28.43 -4.22 -12.26
C ILE A 476 29.28 -3.31 -13.16
N GLU A 477 29.58 -3.74 -14.37
CA GLU A 477 30.18 -2.91 -15.41
C GLU A 477 29.20 -1.79 -15.82
N ALA A 478 29.69 -0.55 -15.92
CA ALA A 478 28.93 0.57 -16.49
C ALA A 478 29.08 0.58 -18.01
N ARG A 479 27.95 0.60 -18.72
CA ARG A 479 27.94 0.63 -20.19
C ARG A 479 27.20 1.84 -20.75
N THR A 480 26.21 2.33 -20.04
CA THR A 480 25.38 3.46 -20.49
C THR A 480 25.50 4.68 -19.58
N ALA A 481 25.75 4.48 -18.28
CA ALA A 481 25.87 5.59 -17.34
C ALA A 481 27.27 6.21 -17.33
N ALA A 482 27.32 7.55 -17.26
CA ALA A 482 28.54 8.34 -17.06
C ALA A 482 28.97 8.34 -15.58
N ASP A 483 30.23 8.77 -15.31
CA ASP A 483 30.77 8.89 -13.96
C ASP A 483 29.89 9.79 -13.06
N GLY A 484 29.64 9.33 -11.84
CA GLY A 484 28.79 9.98 -10.86
C GLY A 484 27.62 9.10 -10.40
N TRP A 485 26.60 9.70 -9.78
CA TRP A 485 25.40 8.99 -9.39
C TRP A 485 24.55 8.63 -10.61
N CYS A 486 23.94 7.46 -10.61
CA CYS A 486 23.04 7.01 -11.65
C CYS A 486 21.84 6.24 -11.08
N CYS A 487 20.77 6.21 -11.84
CA CYS A 487 19.68 5.27 -11.64
C CYS A 487 19.98 3.99 -12.44
N VAL A 488 19.95 2.83 -11.79
CA VAL A 488 19.99 1.54 -12.48
C VAL A 488 18.54 1.15 -12.82
N THR A 489 18.30 0.79 -14.08
CA THR A 489 16.97 0.43 -14.59
C THR A 489 16.96 -0.99 -15.15
N VAL A 490 15.80 -1.61 -15.21
CA VAL A 490 15.53 -2.84 -15.98
C VAL A 490 14.41 -2.56 -16.97
N ASP A 491 14.69 -2.74 -18.28
CA ASP A 491 13.76 -2.42 -19.38
C ASP A 491 13.15 -1.02 -19.28
N GLY A 492 13.93 -0.05 -18.75
CA GLY A 492 13.54 1.34 -18.51
C GLY A 492 12.89 1.60 -17.15
N TRP A 493 12.57 0.58 -16.34
CA TRP A 493 11.97 0.75 -15.02
C TRP A 493 13.02 0.85 -13.91
N PRO A 494 12.94 1.83 -13.01
CA PRO A 494 13.92 2.05 -11.96
C PRO A 494 14.02 0.88 -10.98
N LEU A 495 15.23 0.33 -10.81
CA LEU A 495 15.57 -0.65 -9.78
C LEU A 495 16.12 0.02 -8.51
N GLY A 496 16.95 1.06 -8.68
CA GLY A 496 17.60 1.73 -7.56
C GLY A 496 18.76 2.59 -7.98
N GLY A 497 19.59 2.99 -7.01
CA GLY A 497 20.75 3.86 -7.22
C GLY A 497 22.09 3.13 -7.33
N GLY A 498 23.01 3.73 -8.08
CA GLY A 498 24.40 3.35 -8.15
C GLY A 498 25.30 4.56 -8.27
N LYS A 499 26.62 4.36 -8.09
CA LYS A 499 27.61 5.39 -8.34
C LYS A 499 28.69 4.87 -9.26
N VAL A 500 28.78 5.44 -10.46
CA VAL A 500 29.79 5.09 -11.46
C VAL A 500 31.14 5.70 -11.10
N SER A 501 32.19 4.91 -11.18
CA SER A 501 33.56 5.33 -11.06
C SER A 501 34.49 4.31 -11.72
N GLY A 502 35.33 4.74 -12.64
CA GLY A 502 36.26 3.87 -13.34
C GLY A 502 35.61 2.75 -14.15
N GLY A 503 34.49 3.06 -14.84
CA GLY A 503 33.75 2.10 -15.66
C GLY A 503 32.95 1.05 -14.88
N ARG A 504 32.81 1.21 -13.56
CA ARG A 504 32.02 0.30 -12.72
C ARG A 504 30.97 1.04 -11.91
N VAL A 505 29.79 0.44 -11.78
CA VAL A 505 28.68 0.92 -10.93
C VAL A 505 28.88 0.32 -9.54
N LYS A 506 29.26 1.14 -8.57
CA LYS A 506 29.20 0.78 -7.14
C LYS A 506 27.76 0.65 -6.72
N ASN A 507 27.41 -0.49 -6.16
CA ASN A 507 26.05 -0.85 -5.83
C ASN A 507 25.54 -0.12 -4.58
N HIS A 508 24.43 0.62 -4.71
CA HIS A 508 23.72 1.27 -3.61
C HIS A 508 22.33 0.66 -3.34
N TYR A 509 22.07 -0.54 -3.90
CA TYR A 509 20.84 -1.28 -3.63
C TYR A 509 20.77 -1.72 -2.16
N PRO A 510 19.63 -1.50 -1.44
CA PRO A 510 19.53 -1.75 0.00
C PRO A 510 19.83 -3.20 0.36
N LYS A 511 20.66 -3.42 1.39
CA LYS A 511 21.06 -4.78 1.80
C LYS A 511 19.87 -5.68 2.14
N ALA A 512 18.83 -5.12 2.74
CA ALA A 512 17.63 -5.87 3.13
C ALA A 512 16.76 -6.34 1.95
N LEU A 513 16.94 -5.76 0.76
CA LEU A 513 16.18 -6.08 -0.45
C LEU A 513 16.94 -6.97 -1.43
N ARG A 514 18.20 -7.34 -1.12
CA ARG A 514 19.05 -8.11 -2.04
C ARG A 514 18.55 -9.53 -2.23
N LEU A 515 18.71 -10.01 -3.44
CA LEU A 515 18.56 -11.43 -3.75
C LEU A 515 19.68 -12.21 -3.06
N LEU A 516 19.32 -13.21 -2.27
CA LEU A 516 20.22 -14.15 -1.60
C LEU A 516 20.34 -15.44 -2.42
#